data_1a98cf1acaad6efdac37b4b44b668e9f
#
_entry.id   1a98cf1acaad6efdac37b4b44b668e9f
#
_cell.length_a   1.000
_cell.length_b   1.000
_cell.length_c   1.000
_cell.angle_alpha   90.00
_cell.angle_beta   90.00
_cell.angle_gamma   90.00
#
_symmetry.space_group_name_H-M   'P 1'
#
loop_
_entity.id
_entity.type
_entity.pdbx_description
1 polymer ?
#
loop_
_entity_poly.entity_id
_entity_poly.type
_entity_poly.pdbx_seq_one_letter_code
_entity_poly.pdbx_strand_id
1 'polypeptide(L)'
;ADIADEICHMSSILANKTAIITGGSRGIGLAIAKKLAAAGVNVVVAAKTTEPHPKLPGTIYEAAEEIKAMGGNALALVLDLRDEAMIEKVAMDTVAQFGGIDILVNNASAIYLAGIEHTPSKRYDLMHQINVRGTFLMSQACIPFLKKSSHPHILNLSPPLDMNPAWFENFTAYTMSKFGMSMVAMGLA
;
A
#
# COMPACT_ATOMS: atom_id res chain seq x y z
N ALA A 1 -29.60 11.28 -4.24
CA ALA A 1 -29.27 10.21 -3.29
C ALA A 1 -28.77 10.84 -2.02
N ASP A 2 -29.24 10.37 -0.86
CA ASP A 2 -28.80 10.84 0.43
C ASP A 2 -27.39 10.29 0.69
N ILE A 3 -26.49 11.13 1.23
CA ILE A 3 -25.10 10.72 1.59
C ILE A 3 -25.12 9.49 2.51
N ALA A 4 -26.13 9.36 3.35
CA ALA A 4 -26.30 8.17 4.22
C ALA A 4 -26.59 6.89 3.42
N ASP A 5 -27.39 6.97 2.35
CA ASP A 5 -27.67 5.84 1.45
C ASP A 5 -26.44 5.42 0.65
N GLU A 6 -25.64 6.38 0.19
CA GLU A 6 -24.38 6.11 -0.51
C GLU A 6 -23.35 5.45 0.42
N ILE A 7 -23.21 5.91 1.66
CA ILE A 7 -22.31 5.30 2.67
C ILE A 7 -22.78 3.89 3.02
N CYS A 8 -24.09 3.68 3.18
CA CYS A 8 -24.66 2.36 3.46
C CYS A 8 -24.42 1.39 2.28
N HIS A 9 -24.61 1.86 1.06
CA HIS A 9 -24.36 1.06 -0.14
C HIS A 9 -22.88 0.73 -0.32
N MET A 10 -21.98 1.67 -0.10
CA MET A 10 -20.52 1.43 -0.13
C MET A 10 -20.10 0.42 0.92
N SER A 11 -20.62 0.49 2.13
CA SER A 11 -20.32 -0.49 3.18
C SER A 11 -20.78 -1.90 2.81
N SER A 12 -21.89 -2.03 2.09
CA SER A 12 -22.38 -3.34 1.62
C SER A 12 -21.49 -3.96 0.53
N ILE A 13 -20.92 -3.16 -0.37
CA ILE A 13 -20.03 -3.62 -1.45
C ILE A 13 -18.66 -4.05 -0.90
N LEU A 14 -18.17 -3.37 0.14
CA LEU A 14 -16.86 -3.62 0.73
C LEU A 14 -16.88 -4.72 1.80
N ALA A 15 -18.03 -5.04 2.36
CA ALA A 15 -18.14 -6.04 3.42
C ALA A 15 -17.55 -7.39 3.00
N ASN A 16 -16.72 -7.95 3.88
CA ASN A 16 -16.03 -9.24 3.69
C ASN A 16 -15.00 -9.26 2.53
N LYS A 17 -14.71 -8.13 1.91
CA LYS A 17 -13.57 -8.01 0.99
C LYS A 17 -12.26 -8.08 1.76
N THR A 18 -11.17 -8.42 1.09
CA THR A 18 -9.84 -8.49 1.68
C THR A 18 -8.90 -7.50 1.03
N ALA A 19 -8.25 -6.66 1.84
CA ALA A 19 -7.33 -5.63 1.38
C ALA A 19 -5.93 -5.82 1.97
N ILE A 20 -4.90 -5.74 1.12
CA ILE A 20 -3.51 -5.62 1.56
C ILE A 20 -3.11 -4.14 1.49
N ILE A 21 -2.57 -3.60 2.59
CA ILE A 21 -2.06 -2.23 2.65
C ILE A 21 -0.56 -2.28 2.93
N THR A 22 0.26 -1.93 1.93
CA THR A 22 1.70 -1.81 2.13
C THR A 22 2.02 -0.51 2.89
N GLY A 23 2.96 -0.57 3.84
CA GLY A 23 3.25 0.57 4.72
C GLY A 23 2.10 0.94 5.65
N GLY A 24 1.28 -0.04 6.03
CA GLY A 24 0.05 0.16 6.81
C GLY A 24 0.25 0.38 8.31
N SER A 25 1.49 0.37 8.83
CA SER A 25 1.75 0.45 10.27
C SER A 25 1.53 1.85 10.88
N ARG A 26 1.44 2.91 10.06
CA ARG A 26 1.30 4.31 10.50
C ARG A 26 0.79 5.23 9.40
N GLY A 27 0.54 6.50 9.77
CA GLY A 27 0.25 7.57 8.82
C GLY A 27 -0.93 7.26 7.88
N ILE A 28 -0.76 7.59 6.60
CA ILE A 28 -1.79 7.43 5.57
C ILE A 28 -2.20 5.96 5.43
N GLY A 29 -1.24 5.03 5.42
CA GLY A 29 -1.53 3.60 5.30
C GLY A 29 -2.41 3.08 6.44
N LEU A 30 -2.12 3.46 7.69
CA LEU A 30 -2.94 3.09 8.84
C LEU A 30 -4.33 3.74 8.78
N ALA A 31 -4.43 4.99 8.35
CA ALA A 31 -5.72 5.67 8.21
C ALA A 31 -6.61 4.97 7.17
N ILE A 32 -6.03 4.57 6.03
CA ILE A 32 -6.72 3.77 5.00
C ILE A 32 -7.15 2.42 5.58
N ALA A 33 -6.26 1.72 6.28
CA ALA A 33 -6.52 0.43 6.90
C ALA A 33 -7.72 0.50 7.86
N LYS A 34 -7.74 1.49 8.75
CA LYS A 34 -8.85 1.72 9.70
C LYS A 34 -10.17 2.04 8.98
N LYS A 35 -10.12 2.87 7.93
CA LYS A 35 -11.32 3.23 7.17
C LYS A 35 -11.92 2.03 6.43
N LEU A 36 -11.08 1.20 5.81
CA LEU A 36 -11.52 -0.04 5.16
C LEU A 36 -12.07 -1.05 6.17
N ALA A 37 -11.41 -1.22 7.32
CA ALA A 37 -11.90 -2.10 8.38
C ALA A 37 -13.27 -1.65 8.92
N ALA A 38 -13.49 -0.34 9.09
CA ALA A 38 -14.77 0.20 9.50
C ALA A 38 -15.88 -0.04 8.46
N ALA A 39 -15.54 -0.26 7.20
CA ALA A 39 -16.47 -0.67 6.13
C ALA A 39 -16.63 -2.20 6.02
N GLY A 40 -16.09 -2.98 6.97
CA GLY A 40 -16.20 -4.44 7.00
C GLY A 40 -15.19 -5.19 6.15
N VAL A 41 -14.10 -4.54 5.73
CA VAL A 41 -13.00 -5.17 4.98
C VAL A 41 -12.08 -5.92 5.93
N ASN A 42 -11.64 -7.12 5.57
CA ASN A 42 -10.52 -7.81 6.20
C ASN A 42 -9.21 -7.12 5.77
N VAL A 43 -8.43 -6.64 6.71
CA VAL A 43 -7.27 -5.79 6.41
C VAL A 43 -5.96 -6.51 6.75
N VAL A 44 -5.05 -6.54 5.79
CA VAL A 44 -3.67 -6.96 6.01
C VAL A 44 -2.78 -5.72 6.10
N VAL A 45 -2.20 -5.52 7.28
CA VAL A 45 -1.20 -4.48 7.54
C VAL A 45 0.18 -5.05 7.22
N ALA A 46 0.73 -4.68 6.06
CA ALA A 46 2.00 -5.21 5.58
C ALA A 46 3.09 -4.13 5.62
N ALA A 47 4.08 -4.29 6.47
CA ALA A 47 5.24 -3.40 6.56
C ALA A 47 6.40 -4.10 7.29
N LYS A 48 7.58 -3.50 7.24
CA LYS A 48 8.78 -4.07 7.89
C LYS A 48 8.93 -3.72 9.38
N THR A 49 8.14 -2.78 9.90
CA THR A 49 8.29 -2.30 11.28
C THR A 49 7.59 -3.25 12.25
N THR A 50 8.39 -4.10 12.89
CA THR A 50 7.94 -5.09 13.90
C THR A 50 8.19 -4.66 15.33
N GLU A 51 9.13 -3.72 15.53
CA GLU A 51 9.50 -3.21 16.85
C GLU A 51 9.29 -1.69 16.93
N PRO A 52 8.96 -1.16 18.12
CA PRO A 52 8.82 0.28 18.32
C PRO A 52 10.11 1.02 17.96
N HIS A 53 9.98 2.13 17.26
CA HIS A 53 11.10 2.98 16.89
C HIS A 53 11.05 4.30 17.66
N PRO A 54 12.16 4.81 18.27
CA PRO A 54 12.13 6.00 19.12
C PRO A 54 11.55 7.27 18.49
N LYS A 55 11.65 7.38 17.16
CA LYS A 55 11.22 8.56 16.39
C LYS A 55 9.97 8.35 15.54
N LEU A 56 9.53 7.11 15.37
CA LEU A 56 8.43 6.76 14.45
C LEU A 56 7.47 5.81 15.17
N PRO A 57 6.32 6.27 15.66
CA PRO A 57 5.37 5.42 16.37
C PRO A 57 4.72 4.40 15.43
N GLY A 58 4.33 3.29 16.02
CA GLY A 58 3.52 2.26 15.38
C GLY A 58 4.32 1.14 14.74
N THR A 59 3.93 -0.08 15.10
CA THR A 59 4.35 -1.34 14.49
C THR A 59 3.18 -1.93 13.70
N ILE A 60 3.43 -2.97 12.90
CA ILE A 60 2.35 -3.71 12.23
C ILE A 60 1.42 -4.37 13.24
N TYR A 61 1.94 -4.80 14.38
CA TYR A 61 1.17 -5.46 15.43
C TYR A 61 0.25 -4.48 16.15
N GLU A 62 0.78 -3.32 16.57
CA GLU A 62 -0.03 -2.26 17.18
C GLU A 62 -1.14 -1.79 16.24
N ALA A 63 -0.84 -1.60 14.96
CA ALA A 63 -1.82 -1.22 13.95
C ALA A 63 -2.93 -2.29 13.79
N ALA A 64 -2.57 -3.57 13.77
CA ALA A 64 -3.55 -4.65 13.70
C ALA A 64 -4.43 -4.71 14.97
N GLU A 65 -3.85 -4.53 16.16
CA GLU A 65 -4.60 -4.52 17.41
C GLU A 65 -5.54 -3.30 17.51
N GLU A 66 -5.10 -2.12 17.07
CA GLU A 66 -5.99 -0.95 16.99
C GLU A 66 -7.21 -1.21 16.09
N ILE A 67 -7.02 -1.86 14.95
CA ILE A 67 -8.11 -2.21 14.02
C ILE A 67 -9.05 -3.23 14.67
N LYS A 68 -8.53 -4.25 15.34
CA LYS A 68 -9.34 -5.26 16.07
C LYS A 68 -10.12 -4.63 17.22
N ALA A 69 -9.52 -3.71 17.97
CA ALA A 69 -10.19 -2.99 19.04
C ALA A 69 -11.38 -2.14 18.55
N MET A 70 -11.38 -1.73 17.28
CA MET A 70 -12.50 -1.06 16.62
C MET A 70 -13.56 -2.03 16.07
N GLY A 71 -13.42 -3.34 16.31
CA GLY A 71 -14.32 -4.38 15.81
C GLY A 71 -14.01 -4.85 14.39
N GLY A 72 -12.87 -4.45 13.81
CA GLY A 72 -12.43 -4.88 12.48
C GLY A 72 -11.62 -6.17 12.50
N ASN A 73 -11.45 -6.79 11.32
CA ASN A 73 -10.55 -7.91 11.11
C ASN A 73 -9.20 -7.43 10.57
N ALA A 74 -8.11 -7.76 11.26
CA ALA A 74 -6.78 -7.37 10.83
C ALA A 74 -5.76 -8.49 11.00
N LEU A 75 -4.82 -8.58 10.04
CA LEU A 75 -3.65 -9.45 10.04
C LEU A 75 -2.40 -8.60 9.87
N ALA A 76 -1.40 -8.78 10.72
CA ALA A 76 -0.10 -8.14 10.59
C ALA A 76 0.87 -9.10 9.87
N LEU A 77 1.46 -8.65 8.75
CA LEU A 77 2.47 -9.41 8.01
C LEU A 77 3.73 -8.58 7.80
N VAL A 78 4.88 -9.20 8.07
CA VAL A 78 6.18 -8.55 7.81
C VAL A 78 6.44 -8.48 6.32
N LEU A 79 6.77 -7.28 5.82
CA LEU A 79 7.03 -7.05 4.40
C LEU A 79 8.18 -6.06 4.22
N ASP A 80 9.28 -6.51 3.64
CA ASP A 80 10.24 -5.64 2.97
C ASP A 80 10.02 -5.74 1.45
N LEU A 81 9.62 -4.64 0.82
CA LEU A 81 9.35 -4.58 -0.63
C LEU A 81 10.58 -4.81 -1.52
N ARG A 82 11.76 -4.92 -0.93
CA ARG A 82 12.98 -5.29 -1.64
C ARG A 82 13.17 -6.80 -1.72
N ASP A 83 12.47 -7.55 -0.88
CA ASP A 83 12.53 -9.01 -0.80
C ASP A 83 11.33 -9.62 -1.53
N GLU A 84 11.62 -10.26 -2.66
CA GLU A 84 10.61 -10.87 -3.54
C GLU A 84 9.91 -12.05 -2.87
N ALA A 85 10.63 -12.85 -2.10
CA ALA A 85 10.05 -13.99 -1.39
C ALA A 85 9.07 -13.51 -0.30
N MET A 86 9.36 -12.40 0.39
CA MET A 86 8.41 -11.80 1.34
C MET A 86 7.17 -11.26 0.64
N ILE A 87 7.30 -10.68 -0.56
CA ILE A 87 6.17 -10.20 -1.35
C ILE A 87 5.22 -11.35 -1.70
N GLU A 88 5.76 -12.44 -2.24
CA GLU A 88 4.99 -13.63 -2.57
C GLU A 88 4.33 -14.24 -1.32
N LYS A 89 5.09 -14.34 -0.22
CA LYS A 89 4.60 -14.87 1.05
C LYS A 89 3.43 -14.04 1.59
N VAL A 90 3.48 -12.72 1.54
CA VAL A 90 2.37 -11.85 2.00
C VAL A 90 1.11 -12.11 1.21
N ALA A 91 1.19 -12.26 -0.12
CA ALA A 91 0.03 -12.59 -0.94
C ALA A 91 -0.54 -13.96 -0.56
N MET A 92 0.31 -14.98 -0.41
CA MET A 92 -0.11 -16.34 -0.06
C MET A 92 -0.71 -16.44 1.35
N ASP A 93 -0.08 -15.83 2.35
CA ASP A 93 -0.57 -15.82 3.74
C ASP A 93 -1.92 -15.08 3.84
N THR A 94 -2.10 -14.01 3.06
CA THR A 94 -3.38 -13.30 2.98
C THR A 94 -4.48 -14.21 2.44
N VAL A 95 -4.21 -14.94 1.37
CA VAL A 95 -5.17 -15.88 0.78
C VAL A 95 -5.46 -17.05 1.73
N ALA A 96 -4.44 -17.57 2.42
CA ALA A 96 -4.61 -18.63 3.40
C ALA A 96 -5.50 -18.21 4.57
N GLN A 97 -5.40 -16.95 5.03
CA GLN A 97 -6.16 -16.41 6.14
C GLN A 97 -7.59 -16.00 5.78
N PHE A 98 -7.78 -15.35 4.62
CA PHE A 98 -9.04 -14.70 4.25
C PHE A 98 -9.70 -15.26 2.98
N GLY A 99 -9.06 -16.22 2.32
CA GLY A 99 -9.62 -16.90 1.15
C GLY A 99 -9.38 -16.20 -0.20
N GLY A 100 -8.89 -14.96 -0.21
CA GLY A 100 -8.64 -14.21 -1.45
C GLY A 100 -8.08 -12.82 -1.22
N ILE A 101 -7.87 -12.08 -2.31
CA ILE A 101 -7.45 -10.69 -2.30
C ILE A 101 -8.36 -9.93 -3.26
N ASP A 102 -9.03 -8.89 -2.76
CA ASP A 102 -9.91 -8.02 -3.55
C ASP A 102 -9.28 -6.65 -3.81
N ILE A 103 -8.47 -6.17 -2.86
CA ILE A 103 -7.92 -4.81 -2.90
C ILE A 103 -6.43 -4.87 -2.56
N LEU A 104 -5.61 -4.17 -3.35
CA LEU A 104 -4.21 -3.88 -3.03
C LEU A 104 -4.02 -2.37 -2.93
N VAL A 105 -3.47 -1.90 -1.81
CA VAL A 105 -3.08 -0.51 -1.62
C VAL A 105 -1.56 -0.42 -1.55
N ASN A 106 -0.94 0.06 -2.62
CA ASN A 106 0.48 0.36 -2.70
C ASN A 106 0.73 1.76 -2.10
N ASN A 107 0.87 1.81 -0.77
CA ASN A 107 1.12 3.02 -0.01
C ASN A 107 2.57 3.14 0.48
N ALA A 108 3.27 2.04 0.71
CA ALA A 108 4.66 2.10 1.16
C ALA A 108 5.52 2.93 0.19
N SER A 109 6.34 3.81 0.76
CA SER A 109 7.20 4.71 -0.01
C SER A 109 8.50 5.02 0.73
N ALA A 110 9.59 5.11 -0.04
CA ALA A 110 10.82 5.75 0.40
C ALA A 110 10.87 7.17 -0.18
N ILE A 111 11.40 8.09 0.60
CA ILE A 111 11.52 9.51 0.23
C ILE A 111 12.93 10.02 0.50
N TYR A 112 13.48 10.76 -0.46
CA TYR A 112 14.65 11.58 -0.29
C TYR A 112 14.53 12.79 -1.23
N LEU A 113 14.40 13.98 -0.65
CA LEU A 113 14.15 15.22 -1.38
C LEU A 113 15.47 15.96 -1.60
N ALA A 114 16.04 15.78 -2.79
CA ALA A 114 17.24 16.50 -3.23
C ALA A 114 17.30 16.54 -4.77
N GLY A 115 17.99 17.54 -5.30
CA GLY A 115 18.33 17.63 -6.71
C GLY A 115 19.34 16.54 -7.12
N ILE A 116 19.63 16.47 -8.41
CA ILE A 116 20.52 15.45 -9.02
C ILE A 116 21.90 15.46 -8.35
N GLU A 117 22.50 16.64 -8.15
CA GLU A 117 23.85 16.77 -7.56
C GLU A 117 23.96 16.22 -6.14
N HIS A 118 22.86 16.24 -5.38
CA HIS A 118 22.87 15.94 -3.95
C HIS A 118 22.13 14.64 -3.60
N THR A 119 21.74 13.86 -4.59
CA THR A 119 21.07 12.57 -4.38
C THR A 119 22.12 11.44 -4.38
N PRO A 120 22.46 10.85 -3.22
CA PRO A 120 23.36 9.71 -3.17
C PRO A 120 22.75 8.50 -3.89
N SER A 121 23.57 7.71 -4.62
CA SER A 121 23.12 6.53 -5.37
C SER A 121 22.29 5.57 -4.51
N LYS A 122 22.71 5.30 -3.27
CA LYS A 122 21.95 4.43 -2.37
C LYS A 122 20.54 4.95 -2.04
N ARG A 123 20.33 6.27 -2.08
CA ARG A 123 18.99 6.88 -1.88
C ARG A 123 18.16 6.78 -3.13
N TYR A 124 18.77 6.99 -4.29
CA TYR A 124 18.16 6.74 -5.58
C TYR A 124 17.68 5.29 -5.68
N ASP A 125 18.59 4.34 -5.44
CA ASP A 125 18.30 2.91 -5.51
C ASP A 125 17.17 2.51 -4.54
N LEU A 126 17.21 3.00 -3.30
CA LEU A 126 16.19 2.71 -2.31
C LEU A 126 14.80 3.19 -2.74
N MET A 127 14.70 4.42 -3.27
CA MET A 127 13.43 4.96 -3.76
C MET A 127 12.88 4.13 -4.93
N HIS A 128 13.73 3.75 -5.88
CA HIS A 128 13.30 2.95 -7.03
C HIS A 128 12.95 1.51 -6.64
N GLN A 129 13.71 0.90 -5.73
CA GLN A 129 13.42 -0.44 -5.23
C GLN A 129 12.09 -0.51 -4.48
N ILE A 130 11.77 0.48 -3.65
CA ILE A 130 10.53 0.49 -2.87
C ILE A 130 9.36 1.03 -3.68
N ASN A 131 9.49 2.22 -4.29
CA ASN A 131 8.36 2.91 -4.91
C ASN A 131 7.97 2.26 -6.25
N VAL A 132 8.93 1.98 -7.12
CA VAL A 132 8.66 1.43 -8.47
C VAL A 132 8.61 -0.09 -8.43
N ARG A 133 9.77 -0.72 -8.12
CA ARG A 133 9.88 -2.19 -8.14
C ARG A 133 8.92 -2.84 -7.15
N GLY A 134 8.83 -2.30 -5.92
CA GLY A 134 7.93 -2.82 -4.89
C GLY A 134 6.47 -2.76 -5.31
N THR A 135 6.01 -1.63 -5.87
CA THR A 135 4.65 -1.49 -6.42
C THR A 135 4.39 -2.48 -7.55
N PHE A 136 5.35 -2.64 -8.47
CA PHE A 136 5.23 -3.57 -9.59
C PHE A 136 5.10 -5.03 -9.09
N LEU A 137 6.02 -5.49 -8.23
CA LEU A 137 6.06 -6.87 -7.76
C LEU A 137 4.88 -7.20 -6.83
N MET A 138 4.46 -6.27 -5.95
CA MET A 138 3.25 -6.48 -5.14
C MET A 138 2.01 -6.61 -6.03
N SER A 139 1.88 -5.79 -7.06
CA SER A 139 0.79 -5.90 -8.03
C SER A 139 0.84 -7.24 -8.74
N GLN A 140 2.02 -7.64 -9.25
CA GLN A 140 2.23 -8.92 -9.93
C GLN A 140 1.83 -10.12 -9.06
N ALA A 141 2.26 -10.13 -7.79
CA ALA A 141 1.93 -11.22 -6.84
C ALA A 141 0.43 -11.29 -6.52
N CYS A 142 -0.27 -10.14 -6.49
CA CYS A 142 -1.69 -10.08 -6.17
C CYS A 142 -2.62 -10.33 -7.36
N ILE A 143 -2.20 -10.05 -8.59
CA ILE A 143 -3.03 -10.17 -9.82
C ILE A 143 -3.73 -11.53 -9.96
N PRO A 144 -3.10 -12.70 -9.73
CA PRO A 144 -3.77 -13.99 -9.88
C PRO A 144 -4.98 -14.16 -8.97
N PHE A 145 -4.98 -13.52 -7.81
CA PHE A 145 -6.04 -13.53 -6.82
C PHE A 145 -7.07 -12.44 -7.09
N LEU A 146 -6.62 -11.23 -7.42
CA LEU A 146 -7.48 -10.11 -7.81
C LEU A 146 -8.38 -10.47 -9.00
N LYS A 147 -7.87 -11.20 -9.99
CA LYS A 147 -8.66 -11.68 -11.14
C LYS A 147 -9.83 -12.60 -10.76
N LYS A 148 -9.84 -13.17 -9.56
CA LYS A 148 -10.91 -14.00 -9.02
C LYS A 148 -11.93 -13.20 -8.21
N SER A 149 -11.63 -11.95 -7.89
CA SER A 149 -12.53 -11.04 -7.16
C SER A 149 -13.66 -10.55 -8.07
N SER A 150 -14.83 -10.37 -7.50
CA SER A 150 -15.95 -9.71 -8.20
C SER A 150 -15.76 -8.19 -8.36
N HIS A 151 -14.89 -7.58 -7.52
CA HIS A 151 -14.60 -6.14 -7.52
C HIS A 151 -13.12 -5.91 -7.23
N PRO A 152 -12.21 -6.30 -8.16
CA PRO A 152 -10.78 -6.13 -7.94
C PRO A 152 -10.38 -4.66 -8.03
N HIS A 153 -9.48 -4.23 -7.14
CA HIS A 153 -8.97 -2.87 -7.17
C HIS A 153 -7.50 -2.80 -6.76
N ILE A 154 -6.70 -2.02 -7.49
CA ILE A 154 -5.34 -1.65 -7.11
C ILE A 154 -5.27 -0.14 -6.98
N LEU A 155 -4.96 0.34 -5.78
CA LEU A 155 -4.73 1.75 -5.50
C LEU A 155 -3.23 2.01 -5.31
N ASN A 156 -2.65 2.84 -6.17
CA ASN A 156 -1.28 3.32 -6.00
C ASN A 156 -1.30 4.75 -5.46
N LEU A 157 -0.66 5.00 -4.32
CA LEU A 157 -0.50 6.36 -3.79
C LEU A 157 0.59 7.08 -4.57
N SER A 158 0.23 7.56 -5.75
CA SER A 158 1.13 8.21 -6.70
C SER A 158 0.51 9.48 -7.28
N PRO A 159 1.33 10.45 -7.75
CA PRO A 159 0.83 11.69 -8.34
C PRO A 159 0.30 11.46 -9.76
N PRO A 160 -0.50 12.40 -10.31
CA PRO A 160 -0.74 12.46 -11.75
C PRO A 160 0.58 12.67 -12.49
N LEU A 161 0.66 12.21 -13.75
CA LEU A 161 1.82 12.44 -14.60
C LEU A 161 1.77 13.87 -15.14
N ASP A 162 2.45 14.77 -14.49
CA ASP A 162 2.60 16.16 -14.90
C ASP A 162 4.08 16.45 -15.20
N MET A 163 4.38 16.72 -16.47
CA MET A 163 5.74 16.96 -16.97
C MET A 163 6.24 18.39 -16.72
N ASN A 164 5.58 19.15 -15.87
CA ASN A 164 6.05 20.49 -15.50
C ASN A 164 7.45 20.38 -14.85
N PRO A 165 8.46 21.14 -15.36
CA PRO A 165 9.83 21.10 -14.84
C PRO A 165 9.95 21.34 -13.33
N ALA A 166 9.03 22.09 -12.72
CA ALA A 166 9.02 22.37 -11.28
C ALA A 166 8.97 21.09 -10.42
N TRP A 167 8.41 20.00 -10.93
CA TRP A 167 8.38 18.71 -10.21
C TRP A 167 9.73 17.98 -10.24
N PHE A 168 10.60 18.32 -11.17
CA PHE A 168 11.89 17.63 -11.36
C PHE A 168 13.07 18.42 -10.82
N GLU A 169 13.01 19.75 -10.86
CA GLU A 169 14.14 20.65 -10.58
C GLU A 169 14.85 20.33 -9.25
N ASN A 170 14.08 20.16 -8.18
CA ASN A 170 14.64 19.96 -6.83
C ASN A 170 14.49 18.53 -6.29
N PHE A 171 13.74 17.65 -7.00
CA PHE A 171 13.36 16.32 -6.48
C PHE A 171 13.39 15.23 -7.54
N THR A 172 14.27 15.33 -8.52
CA THR A 172 14.27 14.50 -9.73
C THR A 172 14.11 13.02 -9.44
N ALA A 173 14.97 12.45 -8.58
CA ALA A 173 14.95 11.01 -8.29
C ALA A 173 13.65 10.58 -7.59
N TYR A 174 13.13 11.38 -6.67
CA TYR A 174 11.86 11.10 -6.00
C TYR A 174 10.69 11.18 -6.98
N THR A 175 10.62 12.24 -7.79
CA THR A 175 9.58 12.41 -8.81
C THR A 175 9.57 11.26 -9.79
N MET A 176 10.75 10.87 -10.33
CA MET A 176 10.88 9.70 -11.20
C MET A 176 10.30 8.44 -10.56
N SER A 177 10.63 8.18 -9.30
CA SER A 177 10.15 6.99 -8.58
C SER A 177 8.63 7.02 -8.36
N LYS A 178 8.06 8.18 -8.04
CA LYS A 178 6.61 8.34 -7.87
C LYS A 178 5.86 8.28 -9.20
N PHE A 179 6.40 8.83 -10.26
CA PHE A 179 5.86 8.69 -11.61
C PHE A 179 5.92 7.24 -12.08
N GLY A 180 6.98 6.49 -11.73
CA GLY A 180 7.06 5.05 -11.97
C GLY A 180 5.88 4.28 -11.38
N MET A 181 5.41 4.63 -10.17
CA MET A 181 4.20 4.04 -9.60
C MET A 181 2.95 4.36 -10.43
N SER A 182 2.82 5.60 -10.94
CA SER A 182 1.71 5.99 -11.83
C SER A 182 1.76 5.25 -13.16
N MET A 183 2.96 5.02 -13.71
CA MET A 183 3.15 4.23 -14.93
C MET A 183 2.76 2.75 -14.72
N VAL A 184 3.04 2.18 -13.55
CA VAL A 184 2.54 0.84 -13.20
C VAL A 184 1.02 0.82 -13.21
N ALA A 185 0.35 1.84 -12.64
CA ALA A 185 -1.11 1.93 -12.67
C ALA A 185 -1.65 1.98 -14.11
N MET A 186 -1.01 2.74 -15.00
CA MET A 186 -1.41 2.79 -16.43
C MET A 186 -1.23 1.43 -17.12
N GLY A 187 -0.20 0.67 -16.77
CA GLY A 187 0.01 -0.67 -17.31
C GLY A 187 -0.95 -1.74 -16.77
N LEU A 188 -1.67 -1.44 -15.68
CA LEU A 188 -2.65 -2.33 -15.04
C LEU A 188 -4.10 -2.04 -15.51
N ALA A 189 -4.34 -0.86 -16.06
CA ALA A 189 -5.64 -0.43 -16.58
C ALA A 189 -5.89 -1.05 -17.95
#